data_ad99ef9552ca84d455724222b317d918
#
_entry.id   ad99ef9552ca84d455724222b317d918
#
_cell.length_a   1.000
_cell.length_b   1.000
_cell.length_c   1.000
_cell.angle_alpha   90.00
_cell.angle_beta   90.00
_cell.angle_gamma   90.00
#
_symmetry.space_group_name_H-M   'P 1'
#
loop_
_entity.id
_entity.type
_entity.pdbx_description
1 polymer ?
#
loop_
_entity_poly.entity_id
_entity_poly.type
_entity_poly.pdbx_seq_one_letter_code
_entity_poly.pdbx_strand_id
1 'polypeptide(L)'
;MKKIVAGVDEVGRGSLIGPVYAAAVIFKKNIKDKEIIDSKKIKKTKREIISKYIKKNSIWAISSASLKEIENFNILNASLLAMKRAIEKLKIKPNLILIDGNKSPKIKNCLVKTVIKGDQKIKEISAASIIAKVSRDKLMNKMSKKFKKYKWDLNAGYGTKDHIKAIKKYGITKFHRKTFKPVHKMLSLKKS
;
A
#
# COMPACT_ATOMS: atom_id res chain seq x y z
N MET A 1 4.51 -4.63 -31.89
CA MET A 1 4.57 -5.42 -30.65
C MET A 1 3.45 -4.99 -29.69
N LYS A 2 2.76 -5.91 -29.05
CA LYS A 2 1.69 -5.60 -28.07
C LYS A 2 2.28 -4.88 -26.86
N LYS A 3 1.76 -3.71 -26.50
CA LYS A 3 2.25 -2.91 -25.38
C LYS A 3 1.87 -3.59 -24.06
N ILE A 4 2.88 -4.02 -23.29
CA ILE A 4 2.69 -4.61 -21.95
C ILE A 4 2.69 -3.48 -20.92
N VAL A 5 1.53 -3.23 -20.30
CA VAL A 5 1.34 -2.13 -19.35
C VAL A 5 1.21 -2.69 -17.94
N ALA A 6 1.99 -2.14 -17.00
CA ALA A 6 1.83 -2.40 -15.58
C ALA A 6 1.26 -1.18 -14.86
N GLY A 7 0.28 -1.39 -14.01
CA GLY A 7 -0.16 -0.39 -13.02
C GLY A 7 0.46 -0.64 -11.67
N VAL A 8 0.81 0.42 -10.95
CA VAL A 8 1.48 0.35 -9.64
C VAL A 8 0.84 1.33 -8.67
N ASP A 9 0.58 0.88 -7.45
CA ASP A 9 0.07 1.72 -6.36
C ASP A 9 0.60 1.24 -5.01
N GLU A 10 0.58 2.13 -4.00
CA GLU A 10 0.98 1.82 -2.63
C GLU A 10 -0.16 2.04 -1.64
N VAL A 11 -0.02 1.44 -0.47
CA VAL A 11 -0.94 1.60 0.65
C VAL A 11 -0.21 1.67 1.99
N GLY A 12 -0.75 2.50 2.89
CA GLY A 12 -0.26 2.59 4.26
C GLY A 12 0.76 3.69 4.49
N ARG A 13 0.92 4.66 3.59
CA ARG A 13 1.81 5.82 3.81
C ARG A 13 1.47 6.59 5.09
N GLY A 14 0.22 6.98 5.28
CA GLY A 14 -0.23 7.74 6.46
C GLY A 14 -0.51 6.90 7.71
N SER A 15 -0.26 5.59 7.68
CA SER A 15 -0.45 4.74 8.85
C SER A 15 0.62 4.98 9.91
N LEU A 16 0.25 4.92 11.18
CA LEU A 16 1.18 5.07 12.32
C LEU A 16 1.93 3.79 12.65
N ILE A 17 1.55 2.64 12.03
CA ILE A 17 2.15 1.34 12.30
C ILE A 17 2.47 0.56 11.04
N GLY A 18 3.42 -0.34 11.18
CA GLY A 18 3.72 -1.38 10.20
C GLY A 18 4.34 -0.86 8.90
N PRO A 19 4.62 -1.78 7.98
CA PRO A 19 5.25 -1.47 6.70
C PRO A 19 4.32 -0.72 5.76
N VAL A 20 4.90 -0.04 4.76
CA VAL A 20 4.18 0.40 3.56
C VAL A 20 4.21 -0.72 2.54
N TYR A 21 3.09 -0.96 1.87
CA TYR A 21 2.92 -1.99 0.84
C TYR A 21 2.78 -1.35 -0.53
N ALA A 22 3.27 -2.03 -1.56
CA ALA A 22 2.98 -1.68 -2.95
C ALA A 22 2.67 -2.94 -3.75
N ALA A 23 1.86 -2.80 -4.81
CA ALA A 23 1.61 -3.86 -5.77
C ALA A 23 1.84 -3.35 -7.19
N ALA A 24 2.18 -4.28 -8.08
CA ALA A 24 2.27 -4.08 -9.52
C ALA A 24 1.39 -5.12 -10.23
N VAL A 25 0.64 -4.70 -11.24
CA VAL A 25 -0.34 -5.54 -11.95
C VAL A 25 -0.26 -5.35 -13.45
N ILE A 26 -0.19 -6.47 -14.19
CA ILE A 26 -0.30 -6.54 -15.65
C ILE A 26 -1.48 -7.45 -15.97
N PHE A 27 -2.52 -6.96 -16.66
CA PHE A 27 -3.63 -7.82 -17.08
C PHE A 27 -3.24 -8.73 -18.24
N LYS A 28 -3.63 -10.02 -18.15
CA LYS A 28 -3.39 -11.05 -19.19
C LYS A 28 -4.27 -10.83 -20.41
N LYS A 29 -5.50 -10.35 -20.20
CA LYS A 29 -6.54 -10.10 -21.22
C LYS A 29 -7.23 -8.77 -20.92
N ASN A 30 -7.99 -8.28 -21.90
CA ASN A 30 -8.86 -7.13 -21.65
C ASN A 30 -9.98 -7.53 -20.66
N ILE A 31 -9.98 -6.89 -19.50
CA ILE A 31 -10.94 -7.16 -18.41
C ILE A 31 -12.02 -6.08 -18.45
N LYS A 32 -13.27 -6.45 -18.23
CA LYS A 32 -14.38 -5.49 -18.07
C LYS A 32 -14.20 -4.72 -16.74
N ASP A 33 -14.19 -3.39 -16.80
CA ASP A 33 -13.50 -2.51 -15.84
C ASP A 33 -14.39 -1.92 -14.75
N LYS A 34 -15.74 -1.93 -14.92
CA LYS A 34 -16.66 -1.15 -14.06
C LYS A 34 -16.53 -1.40 -12.55
N GLU A 35 -16.03 -2.58 -12.15
CA GLU A 35 -15.93 -2.92 -10.72
C GLU A 35 -14.52 -2.73 -10.13
N ILE A 36 -13.52 -2.44 -10.95
CA ILE A 36 -12.13 -2.31 -10.53
C ILE A 36 -11.79 -0.86 -10.21
N ILE A 37 -12.38 0.07 -10.97
CA ILE A 37 -12.13 1.50 -10.81
C ILE A 37 -12.78 2.01 -9.51
N ASP A 38 -12.03 2.78 -8.74
CA ASP A 38 -12.41 3.38 -7.45
C ASP A 38 -12.49 2.40 -6.26
N SER A 39 -11.37 1.74 -6.00
CA SER A 39 -11.23 0.79 -4.88
C SER A 39 -11.51 1.38 -3.49
N LYS A 40 -11.45 2.69 -3.33
CA LYS A 40 -11.68 3.36 -2.03
C LYS A 40 -13.14 3.31 -1.58
N LYS A 41 -14.07 3.29 -2.54
CA LYS A 41 -15.53 3.21 -2.29
C LYS A 41 -16.05 1.78 -2.12
N ILE A 42 -15.21 0.77 -2.42
CA ILE A 42 -15.63 -0.64 -2.38
C ILE A 42 -15.61 -1.16 -0.93
N LYS A 43 -16.72 -1.76 -0.47
CA LYS A 43 -16.81 -2.44 0.83
C LYS A 43 -15.73 -3.53 0.95
N LYS A 44 -15.22 -3.77 2.17
CA LYS A 44 -14.12 -4.70 2.46
C LYS A 44 -14.35 -6.09 1.85
N THR A 45 -15.52 -6.66 2.05
CA THR A 45 -15.90 -7.99 1.52
C THR A 45 -15.86 -8.04 -0.01
N LYS A 46 -16.44 -7.05 -0.68
CA LYS A 46 -16.41 -6.96 -2.15
C LYS A 46 -14.98 -6.78 -2.66
N ARG A 47 -14.14 -5.99 -1.95
CA ARG A 47 -12.74 -5.79 -2.29
C ARG A 47 -11.92 -7.08 -2.26
N GLU A 48 -12.18 -7.97 -1.30
CA GLU A 48 -11.52 -9.28 -1.22
C GLU A 48 -11.88 -10.18 -2.40
N ILE A 49 -13.16 -10.18 -2.83
CA ILE A 49 -13.63 -10.93 -4.00
C ILE A 49 -12.95 -10.40 -5.27
N ILE A 50 -12.96 -9.08 -5.45
CA ILE A 50 -12.33 -8.43 -6.62
C ILE A 50 -10.82 -8.68 -6.61
N SER A 51 -10.15 -8.65 -5.46
CA SER A 51 -8.73 -8.97 -5.36
C SER A 51 -8.41 -10.40 -5.81
N LYS A 52 -9.26 -11.38 -5.49
CA LYS A 52 -9.12 -12.76 -5.98
C LYS A 52 -9.29 -12.83 -7.50
N TYR A 53 -10.29 -12.14 -8.04
CA TYR A 53 -10.54 -12.04 -9.47
C TYR A 53 -9.36 -11.42 -10.23
N ILE A 54 -8.83 -10.27 -9.74
CA ILE A 54 -7.65 -9.62 -10.32
C ILE A 54 -6.47 -10.57 -10.35
N LYS A 55 -6.16 -11.24 -9.24
CA LYS A 55 -5.03 -12.18 -9.12
C LYS A 55 -5.12 -13.34 -10.10
N LYS A 56 -6.31 -13.87 -10.35
CA LYS A 56 -6.55 -14.96 -11.32
C LYS A 56 -6.29 -14.48 -12.77
N ASN A 57 -6.66 -13.23 -13.09
CA ASN A 57 -6.67 -12.70 -14.45
C ASN A 57 -5.47 -11.77 -14.77
N SER A 58 -4.48 -11.69 -13.88
CA SER A 58 -3.32 -10.83 -14.08
C SER A 58 -2.01 -11.51 -13.70
N ILE A 59 -0.91 -10.91 -14.13
CA ILE A 59 0.42 -11.12 -13.56
C ILE A 59 0.60 -10.00 -12.54
N TRP A 60 0.88 -10.37 -11.32
CA TRP A 60 0.95 -9.42 -10.22
C TRP A 60 2.09 -9.74 -9.26
N ALA A 61 2.56 -8.73 -8.58
CA ALA A 61 3.52 -8.85 -7.50
C ALA A 61 3.19 -7.86 -6.39
N ILE A 62 3.57 -8.22 -5.18
CA ILE A 62 3.46 -7.37 -3.99
C ILE A 62 4.83 -7.27 -3.34
N SER A 63 5.14 -6.10 -2.83
CA SER A 63 6.30 -5.89 -1.99
C SER A 63 5.98 -4.89 -0.88
N SER A 64 6.94 -4.70 0.02
CA SER A 64 6.81 -3.76 1.13
C SER A 64 8.15 -3.13 1.45
N ALA A 65 8.11 -2.01 2.16
CA ALA A 65 9.24 -1.48 2.89
C ALA A 65 8.93 -1.51 4.39
N SER A 66 9.89 -2.00 5.15
CA SER A 66 9.80 -2.22 6.59
C SER A 66 9.76 -0.93 7.40
N LEU A 67 9.50 -1.03 8.71
CA LEU A 67 9.61 0.10 9.63
C LEU A 67 11.02 0.71 9.62
N LYS A 68 12.05 -0.13 9.67
CA LYS A 68 13.45 0.33 9.65
C LYS A 68 13.76 1.13 8.38
N GLU A 69 13.26 0.69 7.23
CA GLU A 69 13.42 1.41 5.96
C GLU A 69 12.63 2.72 5.93
N ILE A 70 11.43 2.76 6.53
CA ILE A 70 10.65 4.01 6.69
C ILE A 70 11.40 5.00 7.60
N GLU A 71 11.99 4.52 8.69
CA GLU A 71 12.78 5.35 9.61
C GLU A 71 14.06 5.89 8.94
N ASN A 72 14.76 5.07 8.16
CA ASN A 72 16.01 5.45 7.51
C ASN A 72 15.83 6.34 6.27
N PHE A 73 14.81 6.08 5.45
CA PHE A 73 14.66 6.71 4.12
C PHE A 73 13.51 7.71 4.06
N ASN A 74 12.73 7.89 5.11
CA ASN A 74 11.41 8.52 5.17
C ASN A 74 10.33 7.73 4.40
N ILE A 75 9.06 8.14 4.60
CA ILE A 75 7.91 7.40 4.04
C ILE A 75 7.82 7.51 2.52
N LEU A 76 8.23 8.64 1.93
CA LEU A 76 8.20 8.81 0.47
C LEU A 76 9.16 7.82 -0.19
N ASN A 77 10.43 7.84 0.20
CA ASN A 77 11.46 6.96 -0.37
C ASN A 77 11.20 5.49 -0.07
N ALA A 78 10.68 5.15 1.12
CA ALA A 78 10.25 3.79 1.45
C ALA A 78 9.07 3.32 0.57
N SER A 79 8.12 4.21 0.23
CA SER A 79 7.04 3.89 -0.72
C SER A 79 7.58 3.61 -2.11
N LEU A 80 8.49 4.45 -2.61
CA LEU A 80 9.15 4.26 -3.91
C LEU A 80 9.97 2.96 -3.94
N LEU A 81 10.64 2.62 -2.84
CA LEU A 81 11.36 1.35 -2.70
C LEU A 81 10.40 0.14 -2.76
N ALA A 82 9.26 0.20 -2.07
CA ALA A 82 8.25 -0.85 -2.14
C ALA A 82 7.69 -1.01 -3.56
N MET A 83 7.41 0.10 -4.26
CA MET A 83 6.97 0.09 -5.66
C MET A 83 8.03 -0.53 -6.57
N LYS A 84 9.29 -0.10 -6.46
CA LYS A 84 10.41 -0.66 -7.24
C LYS A 84 10.49 -2.17 -7.07
N ARG A 85 10.48 -2.66 -5.84
CA ARG A 85 10.52 -4.09 -5.54
C ARG A 85 9.30 -4.85 -6.08
N ALA A 86 8.12 -4.24 -6.07
CA ALA A 86 6.92 -4.87 -6.65
C ALA A 86 7.05 -5.00 -8.18
N ILE A 87 7.57 -3.98 -8.86
CA ILE A 87 7.82 -3.99 -10.30
C ILE A 87 8.86 -5.05 -10.65
N GLU A 88 9.99 -5.09 -9.93
CA GLU A 88 11.09 -6.03 -10.17
C GLU A 88 10.70 -7.50 -9.93
N LYS A 89 9.69 -7.76 -9.08
CA LYS A 89 9.13 -9.09 -8.82
C LYS A 89 8.14 -9.57 -9.88
N LEU A 90 7.75 -8.74 -10.85
CA LEU A 90 6.87 -9.20 -11.94
C LEU A 90 7.56 -10.25 -12.78
N LYS A 91 6.85 -11.35 -13.10
CA LYS A 91 7.37 -12.43 -13.95
C LYS A 91 7.59 -12.02 -15.41
N ILE A 92 6.96 -10.93 -15.84
CA ILE A 92 7.09 -10.37 -17.20
C ILE A 92 7.48 -8.90 -17.05
N LYS A 93 8.48 -8.46 -17.83
CA LYS A 93 8.91 -7.05 -17.87
C LYS A 93 7.90 -6.23 -18.68
N PRO A 94 7.31 -5.16 -18.10
CA PRO A 94 6.44 -4.25 -18.83
C PRO A 94 7.25 -3.32 -19.76
N ASN A 95 6.61 -2.85 -20.84
CA ASN A 95 7.16 -1.76 -21.68
C ASN A 95 6.79 -0.39 -21.10
N LEU A 96 5.64 -0.30 -20.43
CA LEU A 96 5.12 0.90 -19.81
C LEU A 96 4.68 0.62 -18.39
N ILE A 97 5.09 1.46 -17.46
CA ILE A 97 4.67 1.42 -16.07
C ILE A 97 3.89 2.70 -15.76
N LEU A 98 2.66 2.54 -15.29
CA LEU A 98 1.79 3.63 -14.84
C LEU A 98 1.72 3.59 -13.32
N ILE A 99 2.09 4.69 -12.65
CA ILE A 99 2.23 4.78 -11.20
C ILE A 99 1.25 5.80 -10.65
N ASP A 100 0.52 5.45 -9.58
CA ASP A 100 -0.32 6.43 -8.89
C ASP A 100 0.53 7.54 -8.25
N GLY A 101 0.02 8.78 -8.37
CA GLY A 101 0.65 9.96 -7.76
C GLY A 101 1.55 10.75 -8.71
N ASN A 102 2.53 11.46 -8.15
CA ASN A 102 3.41 12.40 -8.85
C ASN A 102 4.91 12.07 -8.71
N LYS A 103 5.26 10.96 -8.09
CA LYS A 103 6.64 10.49 -7.92
C LYS A 103 6.75 9.03 -8.36
N SER A 104 7.89 8.68 -8.95
CA SER A 104 8.17 7.32 -9.41
C SER A 104 9.54 6.84 -8.93
N PRO A 105 9.72 5.54 -8.70
CA PRO A 105 11.05 4.97 -8.52
C PRO A 105 11.82 4.98 -9.85
N LYS A 106 13.15 5.00 -9.77
CA LYS A 106 14.02 4.81 -10.96
C LYS A 106 13.96 3.35 -11.39
N ILE A 107 13.44 3.10 -12.58
CA ILE A 107 13.39 1.77 -13.23
C ILE A 107 14.16 1.85 -14.53
N LYS A 108 15.09 0.91 -14.74
CA LYS A 108 15.88 0.84 -15.99
C LYS A 108 15.09 0.13 -17.09
N ASN A 109 15.35 0.49 -18.34
CA ASN A 109 14.84 -0.18 -19.56
C ASN A 109 13.31 -0.28 -19.64
N CYS A 110 12.60 0.73 -19.14
CA CYS A 110 11.14 0.79 -19.20
C CYS A 110 10.67 2.25 -19.16
N LEU A 111 9.61 2.56 -19.91
CA LEU A 111 8.94 3.86 -19.83
C LEU A 111 8.10 3.91 -18.56
N VAL A 112 8.33 4.94 -17.73
CA VAL A 112 7.58 5.16 -16.48
C VAL A 112 6.80 6.46 -16.59
N LYS A 113 5.50 6.44 -16.28
CA LYS A 113 4.62 7.60 -16.21
C LYS A 113 3.88 7.65 -14.89
N THR A 114 3.87 8.79 -14.24
CA THR A 114 3.05 9.07 -13.07
C THR A 114 1.67 9.58 -13.48
N VAL A 115 0.63 9.20 -12.74
CA VAL A 115 -0.75 9.60 -13.00
C VAL A 115 -1.40 10.01 -11.69
N ILE A 116 -1.72 11.30 -11.54
CA ILE A 116 -2.41 11.82 -10.37
C ILE A 116 -3.83 11.26 -10.30
N LYS A 117 -4.17 10.62 -9.16
CA LYS A 117 -5.42 9.86 -8.95
C LYS A 117 -5.59 8.77 -10.00
N GLY A 118 -4.51 8.08 -10.32
CA GLY A 118 -4.49 7.02 -11.32
C GLY A 118 -5.34 5.82 -10.90
N ASP A 119 -5.47 5.57 -9.61
CA ASP A 119 -6.36 4.56 -9.03
C ASP A 119 -7.85 4.75 -9.37
N GLN A 120 -8.25 5.96 -9.77
CA GLN A 120 -9.61 6.30 -10.20
C GLN A 120 -9.77 6.38 -11.73
N LYS A 121 -8.69 6.33 -12.49
CA LYS A 121 -8.67 6.59 -13.93
C LYS A 121 -8.16 5.41 -14.76
N ILE A 122 -7.27 4.61 -14.17
CA ILE A 122 -6.53 3.56 -14.88
C ILE A 122 -6.72 2.24 -14.16
N LYS A 123 -7.30 1.28 -14.85
CA LYS A 123 -7.66 -0.03 -14.31
C LYS A 123 -6.47 -0.81 -13.73
N GLU A 124 -5.30 -0.75 -14.36
CA GLU A 124 -4.09 -1.41 -13.89
C GLU A 124 -3.62 -0.84 -12.55
N ILE A 125 -3.71 0.48 -12.37
CA ILE A 125 -3.37 1.16 -11.11
C ILE A 125 -4.43 0.83 -10.04
N SER A 126 -5.71 0.90 -10.38
CA SER A 126 -6.81 0.54 -9.48
C SER A 126 -6.70 -0.91 -9.00
N ALA A 127 -6.35 -1.83 -9.91
CA ALA A 127 -6.11 -3.22 -9.56
C ALA A 127 -4.93 -3.39 -8.59
N ALA A 128 -3.84 -2.66 -8.79
CA ALA A 128 -2.70 -2.63 -7.89
C ALA A 128 -3.10 -2.10 -6.50
N SER A 129 -3.86 -1.02 -6.45
CA SER A 129 -4.44 -0.44 -5.23
C SER A 129 -5.23 -1.49 -4.43
N ILE A 130 -6.15 -2.20 -5.09
CA ILE A 130 -6.97 -3.25 -4.47
C ILE A 130 -6.10 -4.37 -3.89
N ILE A 131 -5.13 -4.88 -4.66
CA ILE A 131 -4.24 -5.96 -4.21
C ILE A 131 -3.40 -5.50 -3.02
N ALA A 132 -2.79 -4.34 -3.09
CA ALA A 132 -1.98 -3.77 -2.00
C ALA A 132 -2.83 -3.59 -0.73
N LYS A 133 -4.03 -3.00 -0.88
CA LYS A 133 -4.97 -2.74 0.22
C LYS A 133 -5.40 -4.03 0.92
N VAL A 134 -5.85 -5.04 0.17
CA VAL A 134 -6.28 -6.32 0.74
C VAL A 134 -5.12 -7.01 1.47
N SER A 135 -3.92 -6.95 0.91
CA SER A 135 -2.75 -7.59 1.51
C SER A 135 -2.35 -6.92 2.83
N ARG A 136 -2.38 -5.59 2.86
CA ARG A 136 -2.08 -4.84 4.08
C ARG A 136 -3.17 -5.00 5.14
N ASP A 137 -4.45 -4.99 4.77
CA ASP A 137 -5.56 -5.19 5.70
C ASP A 137 -5.48 -6.59 6.37
N LYS A 138 -5.07 -7.63 5.64
CA LYS A 138 -4.80 -8.95 6.22
C LYS A 138 -3.69 -8.90 7.28
N LEU A 139 -2.61 -8.15 7.05
CA LEU A 139 -1.57 -7.94 8.05
C LEU A 139 -2.14 -7.22 9.28
N MET A 140 -2.90 -6.14 9.09
CA MET A 140 -3.50 -5.39 10.20
C MET A 140 -4.43 -6.26 11.05
N ASN A 141 -5.27 -7.08 10.41
CA ASN A 141 -6.13 -8.04 11.10
C ASN A 141 -5.32 -9.06 11.92
N LYS A 142 -4.23 -9.61 11.35
CA LYS A 142 -3.34 -10.54 12.08
C LYS A 142 -2.69 -9.87 13.29
N MET A 143 -2.24 -8.65 13.13
CA MET A 143 -1.62 -7.88 14.21
C MET A 143 -2.64 -7.50 15.29
N SER A 144 -3.86 -7.12 14.91
CA SER A 144 -4.93 -6.76 15.85
C SER A 144 -5.30 -7.90 16.79
N LYS A 145 -5.24 -9.17 16.35
CA LYS A 145 -5.46 -10.33 17.21
C LYS A 145 -4.51 -10.35 18.41
N LYS A 146 -3.24 -9.94 18.22
CA LYS A 146 -2.22 -9.87 19.28
C LYS A 146 -2.27 -8.55 20.07
N PHE A 147 -2.75 -7.48 19.47
CA PHE A 147 -2.77 -6.12 20.01
C PHE A 147 -4.18 -5.53 20.00
N LYS A 148 -5.16 -6.26 20.56
CA LYS A 148 -6.60 -5.96 20.54
C LYS A 148 -6.92 -4.52 20.99
N LYS A 149 -6.17 -3.99 21.97
CA LYS A 149 -6.37 -2.66 22.56
C LYS A 149 -6.24 -1.50 21.56
N TYR A 150 -5.55 -1.70 20.42
CA TYR A 150 -5.32 -0.65 19.39
C TYR A 150 -6.32 -0.70 18.24
N LYS A 151 -7.16 -1.75 18.14
CA LYS A 151 -8.20 -1.93 17.11
C LYS A 151 -7.69 -1.73 15.68
N TRP A 152 -6.51 -2.32 15.35
CA TRP A 152 -5.88 -2.16 14.03
C TRP A 152 -6.65 -2.83 12.89
N ASP A 153 -7.53 -3.76 13.18
CA ASP A 153 -8.49 -4.36 12.25
C ASP A 153 -9.56 -3.36 11.77
N LEU A 154 -9.91 -2.39 12.61
CA LEU A 154 -10.89 -1.34 12.29
C LEU A 154 -10.22 -0.10 11.68
N ASN A 155 -9.16 0.39 12.31
CA ASN A 155 -8.51 1.64 11.91
C ASN A 155 -7.35 1.43 10.91
N ALA A 156 -7.03 0.18 10.55
CA ALA A 156 -5.91 -0.20 9.65
C ALA A 156 -4.56 0.47 10.04
N GLY A 157 -4.39 0.80 11.33
CA GLY A 157 -3.22 1.47 11.87
C GLY A 157 -3.14 2.97 11.60
N TYR A 158 -4.15 3.58 11.00
CA TYR A 158 -4.20 5.03 10.80
C TYR A 158 -4.47 5.78 12.13
N GLY A 159 -4.06 7.04 12.19
CA GLY A 159 -4.17 7.91 13.38
C GLY A 159 -5.58 8.40 13.66
N THR A 160 -6.57 7.50 13.74
CA THR A 160 -7.92 7.83 14.17
C THR A 160 -7.94 8.25 15.62
N LYS A 161 -9.00 8.96 16.05
CA LYS A 161 -9.18 9.37 17.46
C LYS A 161 -8.99 8.19 18.42
N ASP A 162 -9.56 7.03 18.10
CA ASP A 162 -9.45 5.82 18.93
C ASP A 162 -8.04 5.27 18.99
N HIS A 163 -7.32 5.25 17.85
CA HIS A 163 -5.94 4.79 17.83
C HIS A 163 -5.04 5.72 18.66
N ILE A 164 -5.21 7.04 18.54
CA ILE A 164 -4.46 8.02 19.33
C ILE A 164 -4.78 7.89 20.82
N LYS A 165 -6.06 7.70 21.20
CA LYS A 165 -6.45 7.40 22.60
C LYS A 165 -5.79 6.13 23.11
N ALA A 166 -5.78 5.06 22.29
CA ALA A 166 -5.14 3.80 22.65
C ALA A 166 -3.62 3.97 22.87
N ILE A 167 -2.93 4.71 21.99
CA ILE A 167 -1.50 5.01 22.18
C ILE A 167 -1.24 5.80 23.46
N LYS A 168 -2.07 6.82 23.77
CA LYS A 168 -1.95 7.58 25.02
C LYS A 168 -2.13 6.70 26.26
N LYS A 169 -3.11 5.79 26.25
CA LYS A 169 -3.45 4.92 27.37
C LYS A 169 -2.47 3.76 27.55
N TYR A 170 -2.07 3.09 26.47
CA TYR A 170 -1.30 1.84 26.52
C TYR A 170 0.15 1.97 26.03
N GLY A 171 0.55 3.16 25.58
CA GLY A 171 1.89 3.42 25.03
C GLY A 171 2.02 3.00 23.57
N ILE A 172 3.24 3.09 23.07
CA ILE A 172 3.59 2.62 21.74
C ILE A 172 4.04 1.16 21.78
N THR A 173 3.95 0.47 20.67
CA THR A 173 4.53 -0.86 20.46
C THR A 173 5.73 -0.78 19.52
N LYS A 174 6.50 -1.86 19.40
CA LYS A 174 7.59 -1.99 18.41
C LYS A 174 7.15 -1.84 16.94
N PHE A 175 5.85 -1.84 16.67
CA PHE A 175 5.29 -1.69 15.33
C PHE A 175 4.92 -0.25 15.00
N HIS A 176 4.98 0.68 15.96
CA HIS A 176 4.71 2.09 15.70
C HIS A 176 5.89 2.77 15.00
N ARG A 177 5.58 3.64 14.05
CA ARG A 177 6.55 4.46 13.30
C ARG A 177 6.95 5.65 14.17
N LYS A 178 8.09 5.53 14.82
CA LYS A 178 8.59 6.52 15.82
C LYS A 178 8.81 7.91 15.22
N THR A 179 9.12 8.00 13.93
CA THR A 179 9.35 9.27 13.22
C THR A 179 8.06 9.99 12.81
N PHE A 180 6.90 9.35 12.93
CA PHE A 180 5.62 9.96 12.56
C PHE A 180 5.14 10.90 13.65
N LYS A 181 4.74 12.12 13.27
CA LYS A 181 4.44 13.24 14.17
C LYS A 181 3.62 12.88 15.43
N PRO A 182 2.47 12.20 15.36
CA PRO A 182 1.72 11.85 16.57
C PRO A 182 2.50 10.93 17.52
N VAL A 183 3.23 9.94 16.98
CA VAL A 183 4.02 8.98 17.77
C VAL A 183 5.25 9.65 18.34
N HIS A 184 5.98 10.41 17.52
CA HIS A 184 7.18 11.15 17.93
C HIS A 184 6.88 12.11 19.09
N LYS A 185 5.78 12.90 18.99
CA LYS A 185 5.38 13.81 20.07
C LYS A 185 5.11 13.09 21.40
N MET A 186 4.51 11.89 21.34
CA MET A 186 4.25 11.10 22.57
C MET A 186 5.52 10.51 23.18
N LEU A 187 6.56 10.29 22.38
CA LEU A 187 7.87 9.81 22.86
C LEU A 187 8.66 10.93 23.53
N SER A 188 8.63 12.14 22.98
CA SER A 188 9.31 13.31 23.57
C SER A 188 8.72 13.71 24.93
N LEU A 189 7.39 13.65 25.09
CA LEU A 189 6.71 13.95 26.37
C LEU A 189 6.98 12.90 27.49
N LYS A 190 7.52 11.72 27.17
CA LYS A 190 7.90 10.72 28.18
C LYS A 190 9.37 10.83 28.62
N LYS A 191 10.15 11.69 27.98
CA LYS A 191 11.57 11.89 28.29
C LYS A 191 11.81 13.18 29.12
N SER A 192 10.81 14.03 29.23
CA SER A 192 10.71 15.16 30.16
C SER A 192 9.94 14.73 31.41
#